data_2d1e0f399a014981f28d41c0728a0cca
#
_entry.id   2d1e0f399a014981f28d41c0728a0cca
#
_cell.length_a   1.000
_cell.length_b   1.000
_cell.length_c   1.000
_cell.angle_alpha   90.00
_cell.angle_beta   90.00
_cell.angle_gamma   90.00
#
_symmetry.space_group_name_H-M   'P 1'
#
loop_
_entity.id
_entity.type
_entity.pdbx_description
1 polymer ?
#
loop_
_entity_poly.entity_id
_entity_poly.type
_entity_poly.pdbx_seq_one_letter_code
_entity_poly.pdbx_strand_id
1 'polypeptide(L)'
;MQRNRQISVTMAMLTLVGFYSDNASSAGELWVTTDRADRRTCPSVECGLAGQLMFREAATPLEKRGEWVRVTRPYSASCVNGNSEYVKSGPRACSRENGIVNGKFSEWVESKNLSQVRPPDPGAGATGDDKLVSGSDDYGTYRTQFTQAARTLIANGTCTEDDFNEMGGWMASTSQGKGKYFTYCGGMSVQNRIYLDVKTGKTGK
;
A
#
# COMPACT_ATOMS: atom_id res chain seq x y z
N MET A 1 -23.18 45.69 -76.97
CA MET A 1 -22.97 46.02 -75.55
C MET A 1 -23.31 44.77 -74.73
N GLN A 2 -22.32 43.90 -74.40
CA GLN A 2 -22.53 42.70 -73.55
C GLN A 2 -21.80 42.98 -72.25
N ARG A 3 -22.52 42.95 -71.15
CA ARG A 3 -22.02 43.11 -69.78
C ARG A 3 -21.70 41.70 -69.22
N ASN A 4 -20.44 41.41 -69.13
CA ASN A 4 -19.98 40.21 -68.38
C ASN A 4 -20.12 40.39 -66.85
N ARG A 5 -20.94 39.55 -66.22
CA ARG A 5 -20.99 39.44 -64.77
C ARG A 5 -20.02 38.35 -64.34
N GLN A 6 -18.98 38.71 -63.66
CA GLN A 6 -18.10 37.74 -62.93
C GLN A 6 -18.79 37.35 -61.62
N ILE A 7 -18.96 36.07 -61.44
CA ILE A 7 -19.44 35.48 -60.18
C ILE A 7 -18.21 35.05 -59.37
N SER A 8 -17.93 35.78 -58.29
CA SER A 8 -16.90 35.41 -57.31
C SER A 8 -17.46 34.29 -56.42
N VAL A 9 -16.90 33.10 -56.50
CA VAL A 9 -17.18 32.01 -55.58
C VAL A 9 -16.20 32.11 -54.43
N THR A 10 -16.69 32.52 -53.28
CA THR A 10 -15.93 32.56 -52.02
C THR A 10 -16.00 31.17 -51.39
N MET A 11 -14.87 30.45 -51.42
CA MET A 11 -14.71 29.12 -50.82
C MET A 11 -14.44 29.31 -49.33
N ALA A 12 -15.46 29.05 -48.49
CA ALA A 12 -15.31 29.04 -47.04
C ALA A 12 -14.62 27.75 -46.61
N MET A 13 -13.36 27.85 -46.15
CA MET A 13 -12.67 26.77 -45.48
C MET A 13 -13.24 26.60 -44.07
N LEU A 14 -14.02 25.54 -43.84
CA LEU A 14 -14.40 25.08 -42.50
C LEU A 14 -13.21 24.34 -41.88
N THR A 15 -12.52 25.01 -40.98
CA THR A 15 -11.54 24.33 -40.11
C THR A 15 -12.29 23.57 -39.01
N LEU A 16 -12.36 22.24 -39.14
CA LEU A 16 -12.80 21.37 -38.07
C LEU A 16 -11.69 21.34 -36.98
N VAL A 17 -11.92 22.12 -35.91
CA VAL A 17 -11.15 22.01 -34.68
C VAL A 17 -11.65 20.73 -33.96
N GLY A 18 -10.96 19.63 -34.13
CA GLY A 18 -11.19 18.42 -33.35
C GLY A 18 -10.88 18.69 -31.90
N PHE A 19 -11.90 18.78 -31.06
CA PHE A 19 -11.73 18.69 -29.61
C PHE A 19 -11.33 17.26 -29.27
N TYR A 20 -10.03 17.01 -29.08
CA TYR A 20 -9.56 15.84 -28.37
C TYR A 20 -9.95 16.03 -26.90
N SER A 21 -11.06 15.44 -26.51
CA SER A 21 -11.38 15.27 -25.09
C SER A 21 -10.39 14.22 -24.56
N ASP A 22 -9.34 14.68 -23.89
CA ASP A 22 -8.58 13.84 -22.99
C ASP A 22 -9.53 13.39 -21.87
N ASN A 23 -10.21 12.26 -22.09
CA ASN A 23 -10.82 11.51 -21.02
C ASN A 23 -9.67 10.94 -20.17
N ALA A 24 -9.11 11.75 -19.29
CA ALA A 24 -8.40 11.28 -18.13
C ALA A 24 -9.43 10.54 -17.29
N SER A 25 -9.64 9.26 -17.61
CA SER A 25 -10.33 8.32 -16.72
C SER A 25 -9.53 8.36 -15.42
N SER A 26 -10.09 8.95 -14.37
CA SER A 26 -9.52 8.79 -13.04
C SER A 26 -9.59 7.30 -12.77
N ALA A 27 -8.46 6.61 -12.95
CA ALA A 27 -8.36 5.21 -12.60
C ALA A 27 -8.73 5.13 -11.12
N GLY A 28 -9.84 4.43 -10.81
CA GLY A 28 -10.32 4.27 -9.45
C GLY A 28 -9.23 3.67 -8.58
N GLU A 29 -9.32 3.85 -7.27
CA GLU A 29 -8.42 3.21 -6.32
C GLU A 29 -8.39 1.70 -6.53
N LEU A 30 -7.21 1.12 -6.35
CA LEU A 30 -7.02 -0.32 -6.23
C LEU A 30 -6.79 -0.68 -4.76
N TRP A 31 -7.26 -1.85 -4.38
CA TRP A 31 -7.22 -2.34 -3.00
C TRP A 31 -6.36 -3.59 -2.92
N VAL A 32 -5.50 -3.66 -1.93
CA VAL A 32 -4.68 -4.84 -1.65
C VAL A 32 -5.57 -5.99 -1.19
N THR A 33 -5.42 -7.15 -1.85
CA THR A 33 -6.22 -8.38 -1.61
C THR A 33 -5.46 -9.47 -0.87
N THR A 34 -4.15 -9.29 -0.68
CA THR A 34 -3.27 -10.20 0.06
C THR A 34 -2.88 -9.57 1.39
N ASP A 35 -2.40 -10.37 2.36
CA ASP A 35 -1.95 -9.86 3.65
C ASP A 35 -0.95 -8.72 3.48
N ARG A 36 -0.05 -8.85 2.50
CA ARG A 36 0.93 -7.82 2.13
C ARG A 36 1.24 -7.86 0.64
N ALA A 37 1.37 -6.69 0.04
CA ALA A 37 1.81 -6.52 -1.33
C ALA A 37 3.13 -5.73 -1.35
N ASP A 38 4.18 -6.33 -1.89
CA ASP A 38 5.50 -5.71 -1.99
C ASP A 38 5.46 -4.48 -2.90
N ARG A 39 6.08 -3.38 -2.44
CA ARG A 39 6.36 -2.18 -3.23
C ARG A 39 7.82 -2.18 -3.64
N ARG A 40 8.08 -2.36 -4.93
CA ARG A 40 9.42 -2.48 -5.49
C ARG A 40 9.84 -1.23 -6.26
N THR A 41 11.13 -1.01 -6.37
CA THR A 41 11.71 0.17 -7.04
C THR A 41 11.58 0.13 -8.56
N CYS A 42 11.25 -1.02 -9.15
CA CYS A 42 10.95 -1.18 -10.58
C CYS A 42 9.95 -2.33 -10.78
N PRO A 43 9.35 -2.50 -11.98
CA PRO A 43 8.36 -3.55 -12.26
C PRO A 43 9.02 -4.93 -12.48
N SER A 44 9.68 -5.44 -11.43
CA SER A 44 10.33 -6.75 -11.39
C SER A 44 10.52 -7.23 -9.95
N VAL A 45 10.45 -8.54 -9.74
CA VAL A 45 10.77 -9.19 -8.45
C VAL A 45 12.26 -9.07 -8.10
N GLU A 46 13.11 -8.82 -9.08
CA GLU A 46 14.56 -8.65 -8.91
C GLU A 46 14.92 -7.26 -8.38
N CYS A 47 14.00 -6.30 -8.40
CA CYS A 47 14.25 -4.95 -7.89
C CYS A 47 14.14 -4.86 -6.37
N GLY A 48 14.75 -3.82 -5.82
CA GLY A 48 14.77 -3.57 -4.38
C GLY A 48 13.36 -3.40 -3.80
N LEU A 49 13.16 -3.94 -2.61
CA LEU A 49 11.92 -3.78 -1.83
C LEU A 49 11.98 -2.46 -1.06
N ALA A 50 11.12 -1.51 -1.43
CA ALA A 50 11.00 -0.21 -0.75
C ALA A 50 10.07 -0.28 0.47
N GLY A 51 9.05 -1.13 0.42
CA GLY A 51 8.09 -1.32 1.51
C GLY A 51 6.99 -2.29 1.11
N GLN A 52 5.91 -2.30 1.88
CA GLN A 52 4.74 -3.14 1.63
C GLN A 52 3.47 -2.31 1.82
N LEU A 53 2.42 -2.66 1.09
CA LEU A 53 1.04 -2.28 1.37
C LEU A 53 0.37 -3.42 2.13
N MET A 54 -0.52 -3.06 3.04
CA MET A 54 -1.23 -4.02 3.88
C MET A 54 -2.57 -4.40 3.25
N PHE A 55 -3.16 -5.50 3.71
CA PHE A 55 -4.49 -5.93 3.30
C PHE A 55 -5.50 -4.79 3.40
N ARG A 56 -6.32 -4.60 2.35
CA ARG A 56 -7.32 -3.50 2.23
C ARG A 56 -6.75 -2.08 2.18
N GLU A 57 -5.43 -1.91 2.09
CA GLU A 57 -4.83 -0.60 1.84
C GLU A 57 -5.10 -0.17 0.39
N ALA A 58 -5.43 1.11 0.21
CA ALA A 58 -5.72 1.68 -1.11
C ALA A 58 -4.42 2.07 -1.80
N ALA A 59 -4.38 1.87 -3.12
CA ALA A 59 -3.31 2.32 -3.98
C ALA A 59 -3.88 3.04 -5.21
N THR A 60 -3.35 4.21 -5.53
CA THR A 60 -3.73 4.94 -6.74
C THR A 60 -2.92 4.41 -7.92
N PRO A 61 -3.55 3.77 -8.93
CA PRO A 61 -2.84 3.32 -10.11
C PRO A 61 -2.43 4.50 -10.99
N LEU A 62 -1.14 4.66 -11.24
CA LEU A 62 -0.59 5.74 -12.07
C LEU A 62 -0.14 5.26 -13.46
N GLU A 63 0.29 4.01 -13.55
CA GLU A 63 0.77 3.39 -14.79
C GLU A 63 0.65 1.87 -14.66
N LYS A 64 0.34 1.18 -15.76
CA LYS A 64 0.42 -0.29 -15.84
C LYS A 64 1.52 -0.69 -16.81
N ARG A 65 2.38 -1.63 -16.39
CA ARG A 65 3.44 -2.21 -17.21
C ARG A 65 3.50 -3.72 -17.02
N GLY A 66 2.91 -4.46 -17.96
CA GLY A 66 2.72 -5.91 -17.83
C GLY A 66 1.90 -6.25 -16.59
N GLU A 67 2.46 -7.09 -15.74
CA GLU A 67 1.85 -7.53 -14.47
C GLU A 67 2.10 -6.56 -13.30
N TRP A 68 2.59 -5.36 -13.54
CA TRP A 68 2.95 -4.38 -12.53
C TRP A 68 2.14 -3.10 -12.65
N VAL A 69 1.79 -2.52 -11.50
CA VAL A 69 1.12 -1.22 -11.36
C VAL A 69 2.04 -0.28 -10.60
N ARG A 70 2.31 0.89 -11.18
CA ARG A 70 3.01 1.97 -10.49
C ARG A 70 2.03 2.69 -9.57
N VAL A 71 2.39 2.79 -8.30
CA VAL A 71 1.52 3.33 -7.24
C VAL A 71 2.03 4.63 -6.62
N THR A 72 3.23 5.08 -6.99
CA THR A 72 3.75 6.39 -6.57
C THR A 72 4.28 7.20 -7.75
N ARG A 73 4.28 8.53 -7.59
CA ARG A 73 5.10 9.39 -8.44
C ARG A 73 6.58 9.19 -8.08
N PRO A 74 7.53 9.54 -9.00
CA PRO A 74 8.95 9.47 -8.70
C PRO A 74 9.32 10.37 -7.52
N TYR A 75 10.09 9.84 -6.58
CA TYR A 75 10.63 10.58 -5.44
C TYR A 75 12.11 10.21 -5.18
N SER A 76 12.79 10.97 -4.31
CA SER A 76 14.21 10.76 -4.02
C SER A 76 14.49 9.35 -3.48
N ALA A 77 15.52 8.72 -3.99
CA ALA A 77 16.02 7.43 -3.50
C ALA A 77 16.95 7.57 -2.28
N SER A 78 17.30 8.81 -1.86
CA SER A 78 18.30 9.09 -0.81
C SER A 78 19.55 8.22 -0.98
N CYS A 79 20.25 8.44 -2.11
CA CYS A 79 21.42 7.65 -2.46
C CYS A 79 22.64 8.08 -1.62
N VAL A 80 23.11 7.17 -0.76
CA VAL A 80 24.32 7.33 0.06
C VAL A 80 25.30 6.23 -0.31
N ASN A 81 26.54 6.59 -0.65
CA ASN A 81 27.56 5.64 -1.09
C ASN A 81 27.08 4.67 -2.18
N GLY A 82 26.30 5.20 -3.16
CA GLY A 82 25.78 4.42 -4.27
C GLY A 82 24.59 3.51 -3.94
N ASN A 83 24.06 3.54 -2.71
CA ASN A 83 22.92 2.74 -2.27
C ASN A 83 21.75 3.61 -1.79
N SER A 84 20.53 3.15 -2.04
CA SER A 84 19.32 3.80 -1.54
C SER A 84 19.06 3.47 -0.08
N GLU A 85 18.74 4.49 0.72
CA GLU A 85 18.32 4.31 2.11
C GLU A 85 16.86 3.87 2.24
N TYR A 86 16.04 4.09 1.20
CA TYR A 86 14.64 3.66 1.18
C TYR A 86 14.45 2.17 0.90
N VAL A 87 15.43 1.51 0.27
CA VAL A 87 15.34 0.07 0.00
C VAL A 87 15.60 -0.72 1.28
N LYS A 88 14.58 -1.48 1.71
CA LYS A 88 14.60 -2.26 2.96
C LYS A 88 15.25 -3.62 2.81
N SER A 89 15.10 -4.25 1.63
CA SER A 89 15.73 -5.53 1.32
C SER A 89 15.93 -5.71 -0.19
N GLY A 90 16.77 -6.69 -0.58
CA GLY A 90 17.15 -6.91 -1.98
C GLY A 90 18.19 -5.90 -2.47
N PRO A 91 18.33 -5.72 -3.79
CA PRO A 91 19.27 -4.81 -4.40
C PRO A 91 19.04 -3.36 -3.96
N ARG A 92 20.07 -2.72 -3.43
CA ARG A 92 20.00 -1.34 -2.93
C ARG A 92 20.70 -0.33 -3.83
N ALA A 93 21.44 -0.80 -4.84
CA ALA A 93 22.21 0.07 -5.72
C ALA A 93 21.33 1.15 -6.36
N CYS A 94 21.82 2.38 -6.35
CA CYS A 94 21.21 3.52 -7.04
C CYS A 94 21.55 3.45 -8.54
N SER A 95 21.03 2.43 -9.19
CA SER A 95 21.28 2.17 -10.61
C SER A 95 19.98 2.04 -11.40
N ARG A 96 20.09 2.18 -12.72
CA ARG A 96 18.96 2.04 -13.65
C ARG A 96 18.37 0.63 -13.61
N GLU A 97 19.17 -0.40 -13.43
CA GLU A 97 18.77 -1.81 -13.33
C GLU A 97 17.87 -2.02 -12.12
N ASN A 98 18.09 -1.26 -11.04
CA ASN A 98 17.24 -1.25 -9.86
C ASN A 98 16.11 -0.19 -9.91
N GLY A 99 15.81 0.34 -11.11
CA GLY A 99 14.75 1.34 -11.32
C GLY A 99 15.04 2.73 -10.77
N ILE A 100 16.27 2.99 -10.31
CA ILE A 100 16.65 4.29 -9.76
C ILE A 100 17.37 5.09 -10.85
N VAL A 101 16.71 6.14 -11.35
CA VAL A 101 17.20 7.00 -12.42
C VAL A 101 17.35 8.43 -11.90
N ASN A 102 18.51 9.03 -12.05
CA ASN A 102 18.81 10.38 -11.55
C ASN A 102 18.47 10.54 -10.05
N GLY A 103 18.77 9.50 -9.25
CA GLY A 103 18.53 9.49 -7.81
C GLY A 103 17.04 9.43 -7.41
N LYS A 104 16.13 9.07 -8.33
CA LYS A 104 14.70 8.95 -8.08
C LYS A 104 14.18 7.60 -8.54
N PHE A 105 13.12 7.12 -7.89
CA PHE A 105 12.37 5.93 -8.28
C PHE A 105 10.87 6.10 -7.99
N SER A 106 10.07 5.22 -8.57
CA SER A 106 8.65 5.04 -8.23
C SER A 106 8.45 3.64 -7.70
N GLU A 107 7.39 3.45 -6.92
CA GLU A 107 7.06 2.14 -6.38
C GLU A 107 6.07 1.40 -7.27
N TRP A 108 6.31 0.10 -7.40
CA TRP A 108 5.56 -0.83 -8.25
C TRP A 108 5.03 -2.00 -7.42
N VAL A 109 3.79 -2.37 -7.67
CA VAL A 109 3.10 -3.50 -7.03
C VAL A 109 2.62 -4.47 -8.10
N GLU A 110 2.70 -5.78 -7.85
CA GLU A 110 2.15 -6.78 -8.77
C GLU A 110 0.62 -6.67 -8.83
N SER A 111 0.06 -6.61 -10.04
CA SER A 111 -1.39 -6.46 -10.28
C SER A 111 -2.22 -7.60 -9.66
N LYS A 112 -1.67 -8.81 -9.55
CA LYS A 112 -2.34 -9.96 -8.92
C LYS A 112 -2.71 -9.73 -7.45
N ASN A 113 -2.02 -8.81 -6.77
CA ASN A 113 -2.25 -8.45 -5.37
C ASN A 113 -3.26 -7.31 -5.21
N LEU A 114 -3.83 -6.80 -6.30
CA LEU A 114 -4.69 -5.62 -6.34
C LEU A 114 -6.06 -5.93 -6.96
N SER A 115 -7.12 -5.28 -6.46
CA SER A 115 -8.48 -5.38 -6.96
C SER A 115 -9.14 -4.01 -7.04
N GLN A 116 -10.05 -3.80 -7.99
CA GLN A 116 -10.94 -2.63 -8.03
C GLN A 116 -12.02 -2.69 -6.96
N VAL A 117 -12.30 -3.88 -6.43
CA VAL A 117 -13.28 -4.07 -5.36
C VAL A 117 -12.53 -4.18 -4.04
N ARG A 118 -12.89 -3.32 -3.08
CA ARG A 118 -12.34 -3.40 -1.74
C ARG A 118 -12.73 -4.72 -1.09
N PRO A 119 -11.78 -5.53 -0.60
CA PRO A 119 -12.10 -6.76 0.12
C PRO A 119 -12.98 -6.47 1.36
N PRO A 120 -13.89 -7.39 1.74
CA PRO A 120 -14.68 -7.24 2.96
C PRO A 120 -13.77 -7.12 4.18
N ASP A 121 -14.26 -6.43 5.21
CA ASP A 121 -13.55 -6.32 6.47
C ASP A 121 -13.59 -7.64 7.23
N PRO A 122 -12.45 -8.30 7.49
CA PRO A 122 -12.43 -9.55 8.25
C PRO A 122 -12.95 -9.38 9.68
N GLY A 123 -12.84 -8.17 10.23
CA GLY A 123 -13.34 -7.83 11.56
C GLY A 123 -14.81 -7.41 11.59
N ALA A 124 -15.48 -7.24 10.42
CA ALA A 124 -16.88 -6.87 10.38
C ALA A 124 -17.73 -7.96 11.05
N GLY A 125 -18.50 -7.56 12.08
CA GLY A 125 -19.30 -8.49 12.85
C GLY A 125 -18.57 -9.25 13.96
N ALA A 126 -17.30 -8.92 14.26
CA ALA A 126 -16.60 -9.47 15.40
C ALA A 126 -17.34 -9.17 16.72
N THR A 127 -17.46 -10.16 17.59
CA THR A 127 -18.16 -10.08 18.88
C THR A 127 -17.29 -10.61 20.01
N GLY A 128 -17.63 -10.28 21.25
CA GLY A 128 -16.83 -10.69 22.42
C GLY A 128 -15.40 -10.23 22.32
N ASP A 129 -14.46 -11.06 22.76
CA ASP A 129 -13.03 -10.71 22.78
C ASP A 129 -12.40 -10.54 21.38
N ASP A 130 -13.01 -11.13 20.35
CA ASP A 130 -12.58 -10.91 18.98
C ASP A 130 -12.72 -9.44 18.55
N LYS A 131 -13.68 -8.71 19.14
CA LYS A 131 -13.87 -7.28 18.88
C LYS A 131 -12.66 -6.46 19.29
N LEU A 132 -11.98 -6.82 20.37
CA LEU A 132 -10.78 -6.13 20.88
C LEU A 132 -9.62 -6.15 19.88
N VAL A 133 -9.58 -7.17 19.03
CA VAL A 133 -8.47 -7.40 18.08
C VAL A 133 -8.91 -7.33 16.62
N SER A 134 -10.16 -6.96 16.35
CA SER A 134 -10.75 -7.01 15.00
C SER A 134 -10.12 -6.03 14.01
N GLY A 135 -9.47 -4.97 14.50
CA GLY A 135 -8.70 -4.00 13.71
C GLY A 135 -7.24 -4.39 13.50
N SER A 136 -6.81 -5.57 13.97
CA SER A 136 -5.42 -6.03 13.80
C SER A 136 -5.02 -6.18 12.33
N ASP A 137 -3.77 -5.87 12.03
CA ASP A 137 -3.16 -6.26 10.77
C ASP A 137 -3.22 -7.80 10.64
N ASP A 138 -3.52 -8.31 9.44
CA ASP A 138 -3.64 -9.75 9.17
C ASP A 138 -4.67 -10.48 10.09
N TYR A 139 -5.70 -9.76 10.60
CA TYR A 139 -6.72 -10.33 11.50
C TYR A 139 -7.38 -11.59 10.92
N GLY A 140 -7.70 -11.60 9.62
CA GLY A 140 -8.30 -12.75 8.95
C GLY A 140 -7.45 -14.03 9.05
N THR A 141 -6.13 -13.87 9.13
CA THR A 141 -5.17 -14.98 9.18
C THR A 141 -4.87 -15.45 10.61
N TYR A 142 -4.75 -14.51 11.56
CA TYR A 142 -4.26 -14.78 12.92
C TYR A 142 -5.27 -14.47 14.03
N ARG A 143 -6.57 -14.42 13.72
CA ARG A 143 -7.65 -14.09 14.65
C ARG A 143 -7.53 -14.84 15.98
N THR A 144 -7.37 -16.17 15.93
CA THR A 144 -7.29 -17.01 17.13
C THR A 144 -6.10 -16.66 18.01
N GLN A 145 -4.92 -16.49 17.40
CA GLN A 145 -3.68 -16.13 18.11
C GLN A 145 -3.79 -14.74 18.74
N PHE A 146 -4.34 -13.78 18.01
CA PHE A 146 -4.54 -12.42 18.49
C PHE A 146 -5.50 -12.37 19.68
N THR A 147 -6.66 -13.02 19.57
CA THR A 147 -7.66 -13.07 20.64
C THR A 147 -7.10 -13.75 21.88
N GLN A 148 -6.41 -14.89 21.72
CA GLN A 148 -5.82 -15.62 22.84
C GLN A 148 -4.73 -14.81 23.54
N ALA A 149 -3.84 -14.14 22.79
CA ALA A 149 -2.78 -13.31 23.35
C ALA A 149 -3.37 -12.08 24.08
N ALA A 150 -4.38 -11.41 23.51
CA ALA A 150 -5.06 -10.30 24.16
C ALA A 150 -5.70 -10.71 25.49
N ARG A 151 -6.46 -11.82 25.50
CA ARG A 151 -7.05 -12.39 26.74
C ARG A 151 -5.98 -12.64 27.81
N THR A 152 -4.86 -13.26 27.42
CA THR A 152 -3.79 -13.57 28.36
C THR A 152 -3.21 -12.29 28.97
N LEU A 153 -2.95 -11.25 28.16
CA LEU A 153 -2.40 -9.99 28.62
C LEU A 153 -3.38 -9.20 29.50
N ILE A 154 -4.66 -9.27 29.24
CA ILE A 154 -5.70 -8.65 30.06
C ILE A 154 -5.85 -9.42 31.39
N ALA A 155 -5.93 -10.76 31.33
CA ALA A 155 -6.10 -11.58 32.51
C ALA A 155 -4.96 -11.47 33.51
N ASN A 156 -3.70 -11.25 33.03
CA ASN A 156 -2.53 -11.09 33.89
C ASN A 156 -2.25 -9.61 34.27
N GLY A 157 -3.11 -8.66 33.86
CA GLY A 157 -2.99 -7.24 34.16
C GLY A 157 -1.88 -6.49 33.43
N THR A 158 -1.28 -7.09 32.38
CA THR A 158 -0.26 -6.42 31.55
C THR A 158 -0.91 -5.35 30.66
N CYS A 159 -2.10 -5.63 30.13
CA CYS A 159 -2.92 -4.72 29.33
C CYS A 159 -4.33 -4.63 29.89
N THR A 160 -5.06 -3.64 29.45
CA THR A 160 -6.50 -3.46 29.68
C THR A 160 -7.27 -3.68 28.38
N GLU A 161 -8.60 -3.83 28.45
CA GLU A 161 -9.46 -3.82 27.26
C GLU A 161 -9.37 -2.47 26.53
N ASP A 162 -9.23 -1.36 27.28
CA ASP A 162 -9.11 -0.01 26.71
C ASP A 162 -7.83 0.14 25.87
N ASP A 163 -6.70 -0.46 26.27
CA ASP A 163 -5.48 -0.47 25.45
C ASP A 163 -5.75 -1.11 24.08
N PHE A 164 -6.47 -2.22 24.04
CA PHE A 164 -6.83 -2.88 22.77
C PHE A 164 -7.88 -2.11 21.97
N ASN A 165 -8.86 -1.49 22.62
CA ASN A 165 -9.88 -0.67 21.97
C ASN A 165 -9.23 0.57 21.32
N GLU A 166 -8.29 1.22 21.99
CA GLU A 166 -7.55 2.38 21.48
C GLU A 166 -6.68 2.01 20.28
N MET A 167 -5.99 0.88 20.34
CA MET A 167 -5.11 0.40 19.26
C MET A 167 -5.86 -0.30 18.12
N GLY A 168 -7.07 -0.81 18.35
CA GLY A 168 -7.80 -1.67 17.44
C GLY A 168 -7.22 -3.10 17.32
N GLY A 169 -6.22 -3.45 18.15
CA GLY A 169 -5.61 -4.76 18.17
C GLY A 169 -4.09 -4.79 18.00
N TRP A 170 -3.61 -5.65 17.12
CA TRP A 170 -2.20 -5.95 16.89
C TRP A 170 -1.70 -5.36 15.58
N MET A 171 -0.60 -4.64 15.60
CA MET A 171 0.06 -4.06 14.43
C MET A 171 1.24 -4.92 13.99
N ALA A 172 1.40 -5.12 12.69
CA ALA A 172 2.53 -5.86 12.13
C ALA A 172 3.86 -5.15 12.40
N SER A 173 4.83 -5.86 12.94
CA SER A 173 6.16 -5.31 13.16
C SER A 173 6.98 -5.32 11.87
N THR A 174 7.51 -4.17 11.48
CA THR A 174 8.44 -4.04 10.35
C THR A 174 9.89 -4.29 10.77
N SER A 175 10.20 -4.22 12.07
CA SER A 175 11.56 -4.35 12.60
C SER A 175 11.89 -5.73 13.16
N GLN A 176 10.87 -6.49 13.61
CA GLN A 176 11.06 -7.80 14.25
C GLN A 176 10.87 -8.99 13.29
N GLY A 177 10.59 -8.70 12.01
CA GLY A 177 10.41 -9.70 10.98
C GLY A 177 8.99 -10.26 10.86
N LYS A 178 8.82 -11.20 9.91
CA LYS A 178 7.51 -11.76 9.57
C LYS A 178 6.92 -12.59 10.71
N GLY A 179 5.63 -12.38 10.98
CA GLY A 179 4.89 -13.09 12.04
C GLY A 179 5.08 -12.49 13.42
N LYS A 180 5.68 -11.31 13.51
CA LYS A 180 5.76 -10.52 14.73
C LYS A 180 4.80 -9.34 14.66
N TYR A 181 4.03 -9.18 15.70
CA TYR A 181 3.06 -8.10 15.86
C TYR A 181 3.29 -7.41 17.19
N PHE A 182 2.77 -6.22 17.34
CA PHE A 182 2.84 -5.50 18.62
C PHE A 182 1.53 -4.75 18.90
N THR A 183 1.30 -4.49 20.17
CA THR A 183 0.30 -3.54 20.67
C THR A 183 0.98 -2.64 21.73
N TYR A 184 0.26 -1.64 22.20
CA TYR A 184 0.72 -0.80 23.31
C TYR A 184 -0.16 -1.04 24.52
N CYS A 185 0.44 -1.18 25.71
CA CYS A 185 -0.28 -1.39 26.96
C CYS A 185 0.20 -0.36 28.00
N GLY A 186 -0.71 0.49 28.47
CA GLY A 186 -0.39 1.60 29.37
C GLY A 186 0.09 2.86 28.66
N GLY A 187 -0.40 3.09 27.42
CA GLY A 187 -0.15 4.29 26.61
C GLY A 187 0.84 4.09 25.46
N MET A 188 0.73 4.95 24.43
CA MET A 188 1.39 4.85 23.13
C MET A 188 2.87 5.26 23.13
N SER A 189 3.67 4.70 24.01
CA SER A 189 5.13 4.90 24.03
C SER A 189 5.88 3.63 23.65
N VAL A 190 7.09 3.76 23.11
CA VAL A 190 7.90 2.58 22.69
C VAL A 190 8.16 1.63 23.86
N GLN A 191 8.31 2.15 25.10
CA GLN A 191 8.51 1.37 26.31
C GLN A 191 7.31 0.50 26.68
N ASN A 192 6.11 0.88 26.24
CA ASN A 192 4.85 0.20 26.50
C ASN A 192 4.50 -0.81 25.40
N ARG A 193 5.39 -1.01 24.44
CA ARG A 193 5.17 -1.94 23.34
C ARG A 193 5.31 -3.38 23.81
N ILE A 194 4.28 -4.18 23.56
CA ILE A 194 4.27 -5.63 23.79
C ILE A 194 4.25 -6.32 22.43
N TYR A 195 5.22 -7.20 22.19
CA TYR A 195 5.29 -7.99 20.96
C TYR A 195 4.60 -9.32 21.12
N LEU A 196 4.03 -9.84 20.04
CA LEU A 196 3.46 -11.18 19.89
C LEU A 196 4.16 -11.88 18.72
N ASP A 197 4.64 -13.08 18.97
CA ASP A 197 5.02 -14.02 17.92
C ASP A 197 3.85 -14.96 17.64
N VAL A 198 3.19 -14.80 16.50
CA VAL A 198 2.01 -15.63 16.16
C VAL A 198 2.32 -17.09 15.90
N LYS A 199 3.59 -17.43 15.61
CA LYS A 199 4.02 -18.84 15.42
C LYS A 199 4.11 -19.61 16.74
N THR A 200 4.51 -18.92 17.80
CA THR A 200 4.73 -19.53 19.11
C THR A 200 3.69 -19.15 20.14
N GLY A 201 2.87 -18.13 19.87
CA GLY A 201 1.93 -17.52 20.82
C GLY A 201 2.59 -16.75 21.96
N LYS A 202 3.91 -16.58 21.93
CA LYS A 202 4.64 -15.90 23.02
C LYS A 202 4.50 -14.39 22.90
N THR A 203 4.27 -13.74 24.03
CA THR A 203 4.27 -12.30 24.19
C THR A 203 5.45 -11.83 25.04
N GLY A 204 5.94 -10.59 24.81
CA GLY A 204 7.03 -10.00 25.59
C GLY A 204 7.39 -8.60 25.10
N LYS A 205 8.30 -7.93 25.83
CA LYS A 205 8.86 -6.62 25.45
C LYS A 205 10.04 -6.79 24.48
#